data_cec9fc5d0a8585d684355804e6ad2aea
#
_entry.id   cec9fc5d0a8585d684355804e6ad2aea
#
_cell.length_a   1.000
_cell.length_b   1.000
_cell.length_c   1.000
_cell.angle_alpha   90.00
_cell.angle_beta   90.00
_cell.angle_gamma   90.00
#
_symmetry.space_group_name_H-M   'P 1'
#
loop_
_entity.id
_entity.type
_entity.pdbx_description
1 polymer ?
#
loop_
_entity_poly.entity_id
_entity_poly.type
_entity_poly.pdbx_seq_one_letter_code
_entity_poly.pdbx_strand_id
1 'polypeptide(L)'
;MTEPVVRQGELAPVQAGHEQPETIWTWRLLWFLRVMAVLSMLKGLRYWAAICGFGLAPDGGFEGQTMAWQAATIFFAVIDLVAAVGLWLSASWGAVVWLTAAASSIVVEVFFPEIYGDLFIVLAIEPALIIAYLALTILAAREQPA
;
A
#
# COMPACT_ATOMS: atom_id res chain seq x y z
N MET A 1 -18.32 -53.01 33.67
CA MET A 1 -18.37 -51.53 33.67
C MET A 1 -17.15 -51.05 32.91
N THR A 2 -17.35 -50.70 31.68
CA THR A 2 -16.32 -50.04 30.87
C THR A 2 -16.45 -48.56 31.11
N GLU A 3 -15.46 -47.97 31.77
CA GLU A 3 -15.35 -46.54 31.85
C GLU A 3 -15.21 -45.96 30.43
N PRO A 4 -15.91 -44.88 30.12
CA PRO A 4 -15.70 -44.22 28.84
C PRO A 4 -14.26 -43.70 28.84
N VAL A 5 -13.43 -44.26 27.98
CA VAL A 5 -12.11 -43.71 27.71
C VAL A 5 -12.34 -42.32 27.10
N VAL A 6 -12.29 -41.32 27.96
CA VAL A 6 -12.25 -39.93 27.49
C VAL A 6 -11.00 -39.84 26.61
N ARG A 7 -11.22 -39.72 25.31
CA ARG A 7 -10.13 -39.53 24.36
C ARG A 7 -9.44 -38.24 24.74
N GLN A 8 -8.27 -38.36 25.32
CA GLN A 8 -7.42 -37.22 25.69
C GLN A 8 -7.12 -36.31 24.51
N GLY A 9 -7.39 -36.76 23.29
CA GLY A 9 -7.26 -35.93 22.09
C GLY A 9 -8.36 -34.88 21.89
N GLU A 10 -9.51 -35.02 22.61
CA GLU A 10 -10.61 -34.03 22.48
C GLU A 10 -10.41 -32.78 23.34
N LEU A 11 -9.51 -32.86 24.33
CA LEU A 11 -9.20 -31.72 25.20
C LEU A 11 -7.85 -31.07 24.88
N ALA A 12 -7.19 -31.51 23.83
CA ALA A 12 -6.02 -30.76 23.34
C ALA A 12 -6.48 -29.34 22.97
N PRO A 13 -5.86 -28.31 23.57
CA PRO A 13 -6.18 -26.93 23.14
C PRO A 13 -6.01 -26.90 21.64
N VAL A 14 -7.02 -26.38 20.95
CA VAL A 14 -6.90 -26.04 19.55
C VAL A 14 -5.64 -25.20 19.45
N GLN A 15 -4.56 -25.82 18.98
CA GLN A 15 -3.34 -25.08 18.72
C GLN A 15 -3.73 -24.03 17.68
N ALA A 16 -3.93 -22.81 18.18
CA ALA A 16 -4.14 -21.66 17.34
C ALA A 16 -3.02 -21.65 16.32
N GLY A 17 -3.40 -21.99 15.10
CA GLY A 17 -2.61 -22.10 13.89
C GLY A 17 -1.11 -22.36 14.12
N HIS A 18 -0.59 -23.40 13.54
CA HIS A 18 0.85 -23.49 13.35
C HIS A 18 1.28 -22.14 12.77
N GLU A 19 1.95 -21.31 13.56
CA GLU A 19 2.72 -20.22 13.04
C GLU A 19 3.69 -20.87 12.05
N GLN A 20 3.30 -20.85 10.80
CA GLN A 20 4.19 -21.31 9.73
C GLN A 20 5.45 -20.49 9.89
N PRO A 21 6.63 -21.11 9.94
CA PRO A 21 7.87 -20.37 10.07
C PRO A 21 7.86 -19.28 8.99
N GLU A 22 7.87 -18.03 9.44
CA GLU A 22 7.91 -16.90 8.51
C GLU A 22 9.15 -17.07 7.65
N THR A 23 8.94 -17.38 6.38
CA THR A 23 10.03 -17.52 5.45
C THR A 23 10.70 -16.16 5.27
N ILE A 24 11.98 -16.15 4.94
CA ILE A 24 12.77 -14.90 4.77
C ILE A 24 12.09 -13.94 3.79
N TRP A 25 11.49 -14.47 2.73
CA TRP A 25 10.80 -13.67 1.71
C TRP A 25 9.48 -13.10 2.21
N THR A 26 8.72 -13.85 3.00
CA THR A 26 7.49 -13.35 3.64
C THR A 26 7.81 -12.21 4.60
N TRP A 27 8.89 -12.33 5.38
CA TRP A 27 9.32 -11.27 6.29
C TRP A 27 9.78 -10.02 5.54
N ARG A 28 10.53 -10.18 4.44
CA ARG A 28 10.92 -9.08 3.55
C ARG A 28 9.72 -8.40 2.92
N LEU A 29 8.72 -9.17 2.49
CA LEU A 29 7.48 -8.63 1.94
C LEU A 29 6.73 -7.80 2.99
N LEU A 30 6.61 -8.27 4.23
CA LEU A 30 5.98 -7.52 5.33
C LEU A 30 6.70 -6.19 5.59
N TRP A 31 8.02 -6.19 5.63
CA TRP A 31 8.79 -4.96 5.78
C TRP A 31 8.61 -4.00 4.61
N PHE A 32 8.61 -4.52 3.40
CA PHE A 32 8.31 -3.73 2.21
C PHE A 32 6.93 -3.08 2.30
N LEU A 33 5.90 -3.83 2.67
CA LEU A 33 4.54 -3.30 2.84
C LEU A 33 4.48 -2.21 3.92
N ARG A 34 5.21 -2.38 5.03
CA ARG A 34 5.29 -1.37 6.10
C ARG A 34 5.96 -0.08 5.64
N VAL A 35 7.06 -0.20 4.92
CA VAL A 35 7.76 0.96 4.33
C VAL A 35 6.85 1.67 3.32
N MET A 36 6.18 0.90 2.45
CA MET A 36 5.24 1.47 1.49
C MET A 36 4.04 2.14 2.16
N ALA A 37 3.54 1.59 3.28
CA ALA A 37 2.49 2.22 4.07
C ALA A 37 2.91 3.60 4.60
N VAL A 38 4.12 3.72 5.13
CA VAL A 38 4.66 5.00 5.61
C VAL A 38 4.82 5.99 4.46
N LEU A 39 5.36 5.55 3.33
CA LEU A 39 5.53 6.41 2.14
C LEU A 39 4.18 6.90 1.60
N SER A 40 3.19 6.02 1.51
CA SER A 40 1.82 6.36 1.09
C SER A 40 1.17 7.33 2.07
N MET A 41 1.38 7.14 3.37
CA MET A 41 0.90 8.08 4.40
C MET A 41 1.51 9.46 4.22
N LEU A 42 2.82 9.56 4.06
CA LEU A 42 3.52 10.84 3.86
C LEU A 42 3.06 11.52 2.57
N LYS A 43 2.91 10.76 1.48
CA LYS A 43 2.40 11.27 0.20
C LYS A 43 0.97 11.82 0.35
N GLY A 44 0.07 11.05 0.96
CA GLY A 44 -1.31 11.49 1.22
C GLY A 44 -1.38 12.73 2.11
N LEU A 45 -0.60 12.79 3.19
CA LEU A 45 -0.54 13.97 4.06
C LEU A 45 0.00 15.20 3.34
N ARG A 46 0.95 15.02 2.42
CA ARG A 46 1.45 16.12 1.57
C ARG A 46 0.33 16.71 0.70
N TYR A 47 -0.49 15.89 0.08
CA TYR A 47 -1.66 16.35 -0.68
C TYR A 47 -2.67 17.07 0.23
N TRP A 48 -2.93 16.55 1.42
CA TRP A 48 -3.79 17.23 2.40
C TRP A 48 -3.22 18.57 2.86
N ALA A 49 -1.91 18.67 3.07
CA ALA A 49 -1.26 19.93 3.40
C ALA A 49 -1.45 20.97 2.28
N ALA A 50 -1.34 20.55 1.02
CA ALA A 50 -1.60 21.42 -0.14
C ALA A 50 -3.07 21.89 -0.17
N ILE A 51 -4.04 21.01 0.13
CA ILE A 51 -5.46 21.37 0.21
C ILE A 51 -5.72 22.38 1.33
N CYS A 52 -5.06 22.20 2.47
CA CYS A 52 -5.20 23.10 3.64
C CYS A 52 -4.40 24.40 3.51
N GLY A 53 -3.63 24.61 2.44
CA GLY A 53 -2.87 25.82 2.22
C GLY A 53 -1.55 25.92 2.97
N PHE A 54 -0.97 24.81 3.43
CA PHE A 54 0.32 24.78 4.13
C PHE A 54 1.54 24.86 3.17
N GLY A 55 1.57 25.84 2.26
CA GLY A 55 2.77 26.19 1.49
C GLY A 55 3.26 25.17 0.46
N LEU A 56 2.55 24.05 0.27
CA LEU A 56 2.89 22.99 -0.68
C LEU A 56 2.10 23.08 -1.99
N ALA A 57 1.12 23.99 -2.06
CA ALA A 57 0.42 24.30 -3.29
C ALA A 57 1.27 25.28 -4.13
N PRO A 58 1.22 25.18 -5.45
CA PRO A 58 1.80 26.20 -6.34
C PRO A 58 1.24 27.59 -6.07
N ASP A 59 1.87 28.62 -6.63
CA ASP A 59 1.47 30.00 -6.46
C ASP A 59 -0.03 30.20 -6.72
N GLY A 60 -0.72 30.85 -5.78
CA GLY A 60 -2.18 31.04 -5.81
C GLY A 60 -2.99 30.10 -4.91
N GLY A 61 -2.34 29.16 -4.23
CA GLY A 61 -3.00 28.21 -3.32
C GLY A 61 -3.84 27.15 -4.04
N PHE A 62 -4.56 26.34 -3.28
CA PHE A 62 -5.39 25.24 -3.81
C PHE A 62 -6.51 25.75 -4.73
N GLU A 63 -7.18 26.82 -4.32
CA GLU A 63 -8.32 27.41 -5.08
C GLU A 63 -7.89 28.09 -6.38
N GLY A 64 -6.65 28.53 -6.47
CA GLY A 64 -6.10 29.17 -7.68
C GLY A 64 -5.70 28.18 -8.77
N GLN A 65 -5.74 26.89 -8.50
CA GLN A 65 -5.34 25.84 -9.44
C GLN A 65 -6.48 25.41 -10.37
N THR A 66 -6.13 24.75 -11.47
CA THR A 66 -7.12 24.20 -12.40
C THR A 66 -8.00 23.14 -11.73
N MET A 67 -9.23 22.98 -12.20
CA MET A 67 -10.17 21.97 -11.70
C MET A 67 -9.57 20.55 -11.79
N ALA A 68 -8.82 20.26 -12.84
CA ALA A 68 -8.15 18.96 -13.01
C ALA A 68 -7.10 18.72 -11.93
N TRP A 69 -6.29 19.74 -11.60
CA TRP A 69 -5.30 19.65 -10.54
C TRP A 69 -5.95 19.46 -9.16
N GLN A 70 -7.01 20.22 -8.88
CA GLN A 70 -7.76 20.11 -7.64
C GLN A 70 -8.37 18.71 -7.46
N ALA A 71 -9.03 18.18 -8.49
CA ALA A 71 -9.62 16.86 -8.49
C ALA A 71 -8.59 15.75 -8.29
N ALA A 72 -7.47 15.81 -9.01
CA ALA A 72 -6.36 14.85 -8.86
C ALA A 72 -5.76 14.91 -7.46
N THR A 73 -5.54 16.11 -6.92
CA THR A 73 -4.97 16.30 -5.57
C THR A 73 -5.88 15.72 -4.49
N ILE A 74 -7.19 15.95 -4.57
CA ILE A 74 -8.16 15.35 -3.63
C ILE A 74 -8.19 13.83 -3.77
N PHE A 75 -8.20 13.32 -5.00
CA PHE A 75 -8.20 11.88 -5.25
C PHE A 75 -6.98 11.20 -4.62
N PHE A 76 -5.78 11.72 -4.87
CA PHE A 76 -4.55 11.16 -4.31
C PHE A 76 -4.45 11.35 -2.78
N ALA A 77 -4.95 12.48 -2.26
CA ALA A 77 -5.01 12.69 -0.81
C ALA A 77 -5.81 11.62 -0.09
N VAL A 78 -6.90 11.15 -0.68
CA VAL A 78 -7.75 10.11 -0.10
C VAL A 78 -7.19 8.71 -0.36
N ILE A 79 -6.88 8.38 -1.62
CA ILE A 79 -6.50 7.01 -2.01
C ILE A 79 -5.17 6.59 -1.38
N ASP A 80 -4.19 7.49 -1.28
CA ASP A 80 -2.90 7.20 -0.65
C ASP A 80 -3.04 6.92 0.86
N LEU A 81 -3.91 7.62 1.57
CA LEU A 81 -4.18 7.35 3.00
C LEU A 81 -4.91 6.02 3.20
N VAL A 82 -5.89 5.72 2.35
CA VAL A 82 -6.59 4.41 2.38
C VAL A 82 -5.60 3.28 2.09
N ALA A 83 -4.75 3.45 1.09
CA ALA A 83 -3.69 2.50 0.77
C ALA A 83 -2.72 2.31 1.95
N ALA A 84 -2.31 3.39 2.60
CA ALA A 84 -1.42 3.35 3.76
C ALA A 84 -1.99 2.49 4.90
N VAL A 85 -3.26 2.66 5.23
CA VAL A 85 -3.95 1.85 6.26
C VAL A 85 -4.00 0.38 5.85
N GLY A 86 -4.41 0.08 4.62
CA GLY A 86 -4.50 -1.29 4.13
C GLY A 86 -3.15 -2.01 4.08
N LEU A 87 -2.11 -1.32 3.64
CA LEU A 87 -0.73 -1.84 3.62
C LEU A 87 -0.18 -2.07 5.04
N TRP A 88 -0.45 -1.15 5.95
CA TRP A 88 -0.03 -1.29 7.35
C TRP A 88 -0.65 -2.53 8.01
N LEU A 89 -1.92 -2.77 7.74
CA LEU A 89 -2.65 -3.95 8.21
C LEU A 89 -2.25 -5.23 7.45
N SER A 90 -1.41 -5.13 6.42
CA SER A 90 -1.05 -6.24 5.52
C SER A 90 -2.28 -6.92 4.91
N ALA A 91 -3.35 -6.14 4.69
CA ALA A 91 -4.58 -6.61 4.11
C ALA A 91 -4.44 -6.72 2.57
N SER A 92 -5.04 -7.75 1.99
CA SER A 92 -5.00 -7.98 0.54
C SER A 92 -5.60 -6.81 -0.26
N TRP A 93 -6.66 -6.18 0.25
CA TRP A 93 -7.27 -5.01 -0.37
C TRP A 93 -6.34 -3.78 -0.34
N GLY A 94 -5.46 -3.66 0.68
CA GLY A 94 -4.50 -2.57 0.79
C GLY A 94 -3.52 -2.55 -0.37
N ALA A 95 -3.01 -3.71 -0.77
CA ALA A 95 -2.14 -3.84 -1.94
C ALA A 95 -2.87 -3.47 -3.24
N VAL A 96 -4.14 -3.86 -3.38
CA VAL A 96 -4.96 -3.50 -4.57
C VAL A 96 -5.18 -1.99 -4.64
N VAL A 97 -5.53 -1.35 -3.52
CA VAL A 97 -5.72 0.12 -3.46
C VAL A 97 -4.41 0.84 -3.77
N TRP A 98 -3.29 0.39 -3.21
CA TRP A 98 -1.98 0.95 -3.49
C TRP A 98 -1.59 0.82 -4.97
N LEU A 99 -1.77 -0.36 -5.58
CA LEU A 99 -1.51 -0.57 -7.01
C LEU A 99 -2.39 0.33 -7.88
N THR A 100 -3.65 0.52 -7.49
CA THR A 100 -4.56 1.44 -8.17
C THR A 100 -4.08 2.88 -8.07
N ALA A 101 -3.65 3.31 -6.88
CA ALA A 101 -3.08 4.65 -6.66
C ALA A 101 -1.84 4.87 -7.52
N ALA A 102 -0.89 3.92 -7.51
CA ALA A 102 0.34 3.99 -8.28
C ALA A 102 0.07 3.99 -9.81
N ALA A 103 -0.82 3.13 -10.28
CA ALA A 103 -1.23 3.11 -11.69
C ALA A 103 -1.90 4.43 -12.10
N SER A 104 -2.75 5.00 -11.24
CA SER A 104 -3.40 6.28 -11.47
C SER A 104 -2.39 7.44 -11.52
N SER A 105 -1.37 7.43 -10.65
CA SER A 105 -0.28 8.41 -10.68
C SER A 105 0.45 8.36 -12.02
N ILE A 106 0.85 7.17 -12.46
CA ILE A 106 1.53 7.00 -13.75
C ILE A 106 0.68 7.51 -14.91
N VAL A 107 -0.62 7.19 -14.91
CA VAL A 107 -1.56 7.67 -15.95
C VAL A 107 -1.64 9.20 -15.95
N VAL A 108 -1.80 9.81 -14.78
CA VAL A 108 -1.88 11.27 -14.67
C VAL A 108 -0.57 11.94 -15.13
N GLU A 109 0.58 11.40 -14.75
CA GLU A 109 1.88 11.95 -15.13
C GLU A 109 2.16 11.82 -16.64
N VAL A 110 1.76 10.70 -17.26
CA VAL A 110 1.97 10.45 -18.69
C VAL A 110 1.01 11.28 -19.56
N PHE A 111 -0.27 11.34 -19.19
CA PHE A 111 -1.29 12.00 -20.01
C PHE A 111 -1.49 13.48 -19.66
N PHE A 112 -1.12 13.89 -18.46
CA PHE A 112 -1.32 15.25 -17.95
C PHE A 112 -0.05 15.78 -17.26
N PRO A 113 1.08 15.90 -17.98
CA PRO A 113 2.34 16.38 -17.38
C PRO A 113 2.23 17.80 -16.85
N GLU A 114 1.24 18.58 -17.33
CA GLU A 114 0.98 19.94 -16.86
C GLU A 114 0.48 20.02 -15.42
N ILE A 115 -0.04 18.91 -14.86
CA ILE A 115 -0.63 18.90 -13.50
C ILE A 115 0.46 18.94 -12.43
N TYR A 116 1.51 18.13 -12.56
CA TYR A 116 2.54 17.97 -11.53
C TYR A 116 3.96 18.34 -11.97
N GLY A 117 4.15 18.82 -13.21
CA GLY A 117 5.45 19.22 -13.77
C GLY A 117 6.35 18.02 -14.12
N ASP A 118 7.57 18.35 -14.55
CA ASP A 118 8.54 17.37 -15.06
C ASP A 118 9.21 16.60 -13.92
N LEU A 119 8.46 15.75 -13.23
CA LEU A 119 9.02 14.88 -12.21
C LEU A 119 9.32 13.48 -12.76
N PHE A 120 10.21 13.39 -13.75
CA PHE A 120 10.70 12.13 -14.33
C PHE A 120 11.18 11.12 -13.27
N ILE A 121 11.64 11.60 -12.12
CA ILE A 121 12.09 10.77 -11.00
C ILE A 121 10.91 9.97 -10.42
N VAL A 122 9.76 10.62 -10.23
CA VAL A 122 8.55 9.96 -9.70
C VAL A 122 8.03 8.95 -10.71
N LEU A 123 8.02 9.31 -12.00
CA LEU A 123 7.62 8.42 -13.09
C LEU A 123 8.47 7.14 -13.17
N ALA A 124 9.73 7.19 -12.76
CA ALA A 124 10.61 6.02 -12.73
C ALA A 124 10.47 5.20 -11.44
N ILE A 125 10.24 5.85 -10.30
CA ILE A 125 10.19 5.19 -8.99
C ILE A 125 8.93 4.35 -8.83
N GLU A 126 7.77 4.84 -9.22
CA GLU A 126 6.49 4.12 -9.02
C GLU A 126 6.44 2.78 -9.78
N PRO A 127 6.78 2.68 -11.08
CA PRO A 127 6.86 1.39 -11.75
C PRO A 127 7.89 0.45 -11.13
N ALA A 128 9.03 0.97 -10.69
CA ALA A 128 10.07 0.17 -10.03
C ALA A 128 9.55 -0.45 -8.71
N LEU A 129 8.77 0.31 -7.93
CA LEU A 129 8.14 -0.19 -6.70
C LEU A 129 7.07 -1.24 -6.99
N ILE A 130 6.29 -1.09 -8.05
CA ILE A 130 5.30 -2.10 -8.49
C ILE A 130 6.02 -3.40 -8.87
N ILE A 131 7.09 -3.32 -9.65
CA ILE A 131 7.90 -4.48 -10.04
C ILE A 131 8.52 -5.16 -8.80
N ALA A 132 9.06 -4.39 -7.87
CA ALA A 132 9.59 -4.91 -6.62
C ALA A 132 8.53 -5.64 -5.79
N TYR A 133 7.34 -5.07 -5.68
CA TYR A 133 6.19 -5.72 -5.00
C TYR A 133 5.82 -7.05 -5.66
N LEU A 134 5.66 -7.06 -6.98
CA LEU A 134 5.32 -8.29 -7.71
C LEU A 134 6.40 -9.36 -7.57
N ALA A 135 7.67 -8.98 -7.66
CA ALA A 135 8.79 -9.90 -7.47
C ALA A 135 8.81 -10.50 -6.06
N LEU A 136 8.64 -9.68 -5.02
CA LEU A 136 8.59 -10.14 -3.63
C LEU A 136 7.38 -11.05 -3.38
N THR A 137 6.22 -10.73 -3.95
CA THR A 137 5.01 -11.54 -3.81
C THR A 137 5.19 -12.91 -4.48
N ILE A 138 5.78 -12.97 -5.67
CA ILE A 138 6.06 -14.22 -6.37
C ILE A 138 7.09 -15.06 -5.60
N LEU A 139 8.15 -14.44 -5.09
CA LEU A 139 9.18 -15.14 -4.31
C LEU A 139 8.62 -15.68 -2.99
N ALA A 140 7.81 -14.89 -2.29
CA ALA A 140 7.12 -15.33 -1.07
C ALA A 140 6.15 -16.48 -1.34
N ALA A 141 5.41 -16.42 -2.45
CA ALA A 141 4.48 -17.49 -2.85
C ALA A 141 5.21 -18.81 -3.21
N ARG A 142 6.42 -18.74 -3.76
CA ARG A 142 7.23 -19.93 -4.08
C ARG A 142 7.79 -20.65 -2.84
N GLU A 143 7.94 -19.96 -1.73
CA GLU A 143 8.43 -20.54 -0.48
C GLU A 143 7.34 -21.23 0.33
N GLN A 144 6.08 -20.96 0.05
CA GLN A 144 4.96 -21.66 0.67
C GLN A 144 4.59 -22.88 -0.19
N PRO A 145 4.96 -24.11 0.22
CA PRO A 145 4.48 -25.29 -0.48
C PRO A 145 2.96 -25.37 -0.34
N ALA A 146 2.30 -25.67 -1.43
CA ALA A 146 0.86 -25.85 -1.48
C ALA A 146 0.38 -26.99 -0.54
#